data_7bd6a1bc70d7ac392364ee41e1012c69
#
_entry.id   7bd6a1bc70d7ac392364ee41e1012c69
#
_cell.length_a   1.000
_cell.length_b   1.000
_cell.length_c   1.000
_cell.angle_alpha   90.00
_cell.angle_beta   90.00
_cell.angle_gamma   90.00
#
_symmetry.space_group_name_H-M   'P 1'
#
loop_
_entity.id
_entity.type
_entity.pdbx_description
1 polymer ?
#
loop_
_entity_poly.entity_id
_entity_poly.type
_entity_poly.pdbx_seq_one_letter_code
_entity_poly.pdbx_strand_id
1 'polypeptide(L)'
;MISSINAAAADVPALRDDRFFQAAVAVEATLPREDFLPRAAKPQAYIGAPLEIGWQQTISDPYIMAIMTAAVQVQRGSRVLEVGTGSGYQAAILAELGAEVSTIEIVPQLARQAARALRRRGYRKVHARVGDGFAGWPERAPFDAVIVTAGSASVPAPLLDQLRTGGRLVMPIGPSTATERLEVFTKQADGSVVACSLGWAMFVPLTGRGYAPDRPGIGDHGKPWCFGASVT
;
A
#
# COMPACT_ATOMS: atom_id res chain seq x y z
N MET A 1 -18.26 0.24 5.25
CA MET A 1 -16.82 -0.07 5.09
C MET A 1 -16.50 -1.51 5.51
N ILE A 2 -16.54 -1.88 6.79
CA ILE A 2 -16.16 -3.25 7.21
C ILE A 2 -17.00 -4.33 6.54
N SER A 3 -18.32 -4.13 6.39
CA SER A 3 -19.18 -5.05 5.64
C SER A 3 -18.75 -5.21 4.17
N SER A 4 -18.29 -4.13 3.55
CA SER A 4 -17.77 -4.17 2.16
C SER A 4 -16.44 -4.93 2.08
N ILE A 5 -15.54 -4.74 3.06
CA ILE A 5 -14.27 -5.48 3.14
C ILE A 5 -14.55 -6.97 3.29
N ASN A 6 -15.43 -7.35 4.21
CA ASN A 6 -15.78 -8.75 4.45
C ASN A 6 -16.49 -9.39 3.26
N ALA A 7 -17.36 -8.65 2.56
CA ALA A 7 -18.01 -9.12 1.35
C ALA A 7 -17.01 -9.38 0.22
N ALA A 8 -16.03 -8.50 0.02
CA ALA A 8 -15.00 -8.68 -0.99
C ALA A 8 -14.05 -9.85 -0.68
N ALA A 9 -13.85 -10.18 0.61
CA ALA A 9 -13.05 -11.33 1.03
C ALA A 9 -13.83 -12.64 1.12
N ALA A 10 -15.16 -12.62 0.94
CA ALA A 10 -16.03 -13.78 1.18
C ALA A 10 -15.65 -15.00 0.31
N ASP A 11 -15.29 -14.75 -0.94
CA ASP A 11 -14.96 -15.78 -1.92
C ASP A 11 -13.49 -16.24 -1.85
N VAL A 12 -12.71 -15.71 -0.90
CA VAL A 12 -11.30 -16.08 -0.71
C VAL A 12 -11.08 -16.54 0.74
N PRO A 13 -11.42 -17.81 1.08
CA PRO A 13 -11.34 -18.30 2.45
C PRO A 13 -9.96 -18.15 3.08
N ALA A 14 -8.89 -18.41 2.32
CA ALA A 14 -7.51 -18.27 2.80
C ALA A 14 -7.15 -16.81 3.18
N LEU A 15 -7.74 -15.81 2.53
CA LEU A 15 -7.59 -14.41 2.92
C LEU A 15 -8.42 -14.10 4.16
N ARG A 16 -9.67 -14.53 4.19
CA ARG A 16 -10.58 -14.30 5.33
C ARG A 16 -10.01 -14.85 6.63
N ASP A 17 -9.36 -16.01 6.58
CA ASP A 17 -8.80 -16.69 7.75
C ASP A 17 -7.35 -16.25 8.04
N ASP A 18 -6.77 -15.36 7.22
CA ASP A 18 -5.42 -14.81 7.40
C ASP A 18 -5.38 -13.83 8.57
N ARG A 19 -4.49 -14.08 9.53
CA ARG A 19 -4.37 -13.26 10.75
C ARG A 19 -3.97 -11.80 10.48
N PHE A 20 -3.18 -11.56 9.43
CA PHE A 20 -2.73 -10.21 9.10
C PHE A 20 -3.85 -9.42 8.43
N PHE A 21 -4.68 -10.09 7.62
CA PHE A 21 -5.88 -9.49 7.07
C PHE A 21 -6.87 -9.12 8.17
N GLN A 22 -7.15 -10.03 9.10
CA GLN A 22 -8.02 -9.76 10.25
C GLN A 22 -7.50 -8.60 11.10
N ALA A 23 -6.18 -8.53 11.33
CA ALA A 23 -5.56 -7.43 12.06
C ALA A 23 -5.72 -6.08 11.32
N ALA A 24 -5.52 -6.05 10.01
CA ALA A 24 -5.71 -4.85 9.20
C ALA A 24 -7.18 -4.38 9.26
N VAL A 25 -8.14 -5.29 9.07
CA VAL A 25 -9.58 -5.00 9.16
C VAL A 25 -9.96 -4.49 10.56
N ALA A 26 -9.41 -5.06 11.63
CA ALA A 26 -9.66 -4.62 12.99
C ALA A 26 -9.17 -3.19 13.24
N VAL A 27 -8.02 -2.83 12.69
CA VAL A 27 -7.50 -1.44 12.74
C VAL A 27 -8.43 -0.51 11.95
N GLU A 28 -8.81 -0.87 10.73
CA GLU A 28 -9.71 -0.04 9.91
C GLU A 28 -11.10 0.13 10.54
N ALA A 29 -11.55 -0.83 11.34
CA ALA A 29 -12.81 -0.74 12.07
C ALA A 29 -12.82 0.35 13.16
N THR A 30 -11.65 0.70 13.69
CA THR A 30 -11.52 1.63 14.83
C THR A 30 -10.83 2.94 14.48
N LEU A 31 -10.05 2.97 13.37
CA LEU A 31 -9.34 4.16 12.93
C LEU A 31 -10.25 5.08 12.11
N PRO A 32 -10.59 6.30 12.61
CA PRO A 32 -11.50 7.20 11.91
C PRO A 32 -10.94 7.66 10.56
N ARG A 33 -11.45 7.09 9.47
CA ARG A 33 -10.98 7.38 8.10
C ARG A 33 -11.29 8.83 7.69
N GLU A 34 -12.38 9.43 8.20
CA GLU A 34 -12.75 10.82 7.94
C GLU A 34 -11.73 11.84 8.43
N ASP A 35 -10.86 11.51 9.36
CA ASP A 35 -9.81 12.40 9.86
C ASP A 35 -8.67 12.61 8.85
N PHE A 36 -8.61 11.73 7.85
CA PHE A 36 -7.64 11.73 6.75
C PHE A 36 -8.22 12.22 5.42
N LEU A 37 -9.47 12.70 5.44
CA LEU A 37 -10.18 13.15 4.25
C LEU A 37 -10.38 14.65 4.24
N PRO A 38 -10.42 15.28 3.04
CA PRO A 38 -10.88 16.65 2.90
C PRO A 38 -12.36 16.74 3.31
N ARG A 39 -12.77 17.94 3.75
CA ARG A 39 -14.13 18.16 4.30
C ARG A 39 -15.24 17.68 3.36
N ALA A 40 -15.08 17.87 2.06
CA ALA A 40 -16.08 17.46 1.07
C ALA A 40 -16.27 15.95 0.98
N ALA A 41 -15.22 15.16 1.20
CA ALA A 41 -15.26 13.69 1.11
C ALA A 41 -15.67 13.00 2.44
N LYS A 42 -15.66 13.71 3.56
CA LYS A 42 -15.97 13.13 4.89
C LYS A 42 -17.31 12.41 4.97
N PRO A 43 -18.44 12.91 4.37
CA PRO A 43 -19.71 12.19 4.41
C PRO A 43 -19.66 10.79 3.78
N GLN A 44 -18.69 10.55 2.90
CA GLN A 44 -18.50 9.29 2.19
C GLN A 44 -17.35 8.45 2.76
N ALA A 45 -16.76 8.85 3.88
CA ALA A 45 -15.54 8.25 4.44
C ALA A 45 -15.59 6.73 4.56
N TYR A 46 -16.75 6.15 4.79
CA TYR A 46 -16.93 4.73 5.09
C TYR A 46 -17.57 3.90 3.96
N ILE A 47 -17.65 4.45 2.75
CA ILE A 47 -18.01 3.65 1.58
C ILE A 47 -16.84 2.72 1.19
N GLY A 48 -17.14 1.57 0.57
CA GLY A 48 -16.14 0.65 0.02
C GLY A 48 -15.70 1.11 -1.37
N ALA A 49 -15.01 2.25 -1.43
CA ALA A 49 -14.50 2.81 -2.67
C ALA A 49 -13.35 3.79 -2.41
N PRO A 50 -12.48 4.04 -3.41
CA PRO A 50 -11.53 5.13 -3.36
C PRO A 50 -12.24 6.49 -3.33
N LEU A 51 -11.63 7.48 -2.67
CA LEU A 51 -12.15 8.85 -2.59
C LEU A 51 -11.06 9.86 -2.94
N GLU A 52 -11.45 10.94 -3.61
CA GLU A 52 -10.51 12.01 -3.96
C GLU A 52 -10.00 12.75 -2.72
N ILE A 53 -8.69 13.00 -2.70
CA ILE A 53 -8.00 13.76 -1.65
C ILE A 53 -7.36 15.05 -2.18
N GLY A 54 -7.60 15.38 -3.44
CA GLY A 54 -7.01 16.51 -4.15
C GLY A 54 -5.79 16.11 -4.98
N TRP A 55 -5.34 17.05 -5.82
CA TRP A 55 -4.20 16.88 -6.73
C TRP A 55 -4.26 15.62 -7.59
N GLN A 56 -5.48 15.24 -8.01
CA GLN A 56 -5.75 14.02 -8.80
C GLN A 56 -5.29 12.73 -8.08
N GLN A 57 -5.25 12.76 -6.75
CA GLN A 57 -4.91 11.61 -5.93
C GLN A 57 -6.12 11.14 -5.12
N THR A 58 -6.08 9.88 -4.71
CA THR A 58 -7.16 9.25 -3.94
C THR A 58 -6.63 8.58 -2.67
N ILE A 59 -7.48 8.47 -1.66
CA ILE A 59 -7.33 7.45 -0.64
C ILE A 59 -7.88 6.14 -1.22
N SER A 60 -7.13 5.05 -1.12
CA SER A 60 -7.49 3.77 -1.72
C SER A 60 -8.75 3.15 -1.11
N ASP A 61 -9.39 2.24 -1.85
CA ASP A 61 -10.47 1.40 -1.35
C ASP A 61 -10.03 0.66 -0.06
N PRO A 62 -10.89 0.59 0.97
CA PRO A 62 -10.54 -0.07 2.24
C PRO A 62 -10.16 -1.55 2.08
N TYR A 63 -10.85 -2.31 1.23
CA TYR A 63 -10.48 -3.70 0.97
C TYR A 63 -9.07 -3.81 0.37
N ILE A 64 -8.73 -2.93 -0.57
CA ILE A 64 -7.40 -2.90 -1.19
C ILE A 64 -6.34 -2.56 -0.14
N MET A 65 -6.62 -1.64 0.78
CA MET A 65 -5.71 -1.30 1.88
C MET A 65 -5.52 -2.48 2.84
N ALA A 66 -6.58 -3.17 3.20
CA ALA A 66 -6.52 -4.34 4.08
C ALA A 66 -5.70 -5.48 3.45
N ILE A 67 -5.94 -5.80 2.16
CA ILE A 67 -5.22 -6.90 1.49
C ILE A 67 -3.74 -6.56 1.26
N MET A 68 -3.40 -5.32 0.92
CA MET A 68 -2.00 -4.88 0.79
C MET A 68 -1.27 -4.95 2.14
N THR A 69 -1.92 -4.50 3.20
CA THR A 69 -1.37 -4.55 4.56
C THR A 69 -1.15 -5.99 5.02
N ALA A 70 -2.11 -6.88 4.76
CA ALA A 70 -1.98 -8.32 5.07
C ALA A 70 -0.82 -8.96 4.32
N ALA A 71 -0.70 -8.66 3.02
CA ALA A 71 0.27 -9.28 2.14
C ALA A 71 1.72 -9.03 2.56
N VAL A 72 2.02 -7.90 3.15
CA VAL A 72 3.37 -7.57 3.63
C VAL A 72 3.65 -8.06 5.05
N GLN A 73 2.67 -8.65 5.72
CA GLN A 73 2.79 -9.36 7.01
C GLN A 73 3.45 -8.51 8.11
N VAL A 74 3.00 -7.27 8.25
CA VAL A 74 3.50 -6.34 9.26
C VAL A 74 3.32 -6.89 10.67
N GLN A 75 4.36 -6.80 11.48
CA GLN A 75 4.37 -7.16 12.89
C GLN A 75 4.82 -5.97 13.74
N ARG A 76 4.57 -6.04 15.05
CA ARG A 76 5.07 -5.01 15.97
C ARG A 76 6.59 -4.87 15.85
N GLY A 77 7.05 -3.65 15.64
CA GLY A 77 8.46 -3.32 15.44
C GLY A 77 8.96 -3.49 14.00
N SER A 78 8.12 -3.95 13.05
CA SER A 78 8.49 -3.99 11.64
C SER A 78 8.84 -2.60 11.13
N ARG A 79 9.93 -2.50 10.39
CA ARG A 79 10.34 -1.26 9.69
C ARG A 79 9.70 -1.25 8.32
N VAL A 80 8.78 -0.33 8.10
CA VAL A 80 7.98 -0.27 6.86
C VAL A 80 8.25 1.01 6.10
N LEU A 81 8.48 0.89 4.80
CA LEU A 81 8.48 2.01 3.87
C LEU A 81 7.15 2.05 3.13
N GLU A 82 6.49 3.19 3.17
CA GLU A 82 5.36 3.52 2.31
C GLU A 82 5.79 4.51 1.23
N VAL A 83 5.45 4.22 -0.02
CA VAL A 83 5.62 5.13 -1.15
C VAL A 83 4.24 5.56 -1.65
N GLY A 84 3.96 6.86 -1.56
CA GLY A 84 2.65 7.44 -1.79
C GLY A 84 1.88 7.65 -0.48
N THR A 85 2.33 8.60 0.37
CA THR A 85 1.66 8.91 1.65
C THR A 85 0.19 9.30 1.47
N GLY A 86 -0.10 10.04 0.40
CA GLY A 86 -1.45 10.51 0.08
C GLY A 86 -2.10 11.23 1.26
N SER A 87 -3.17 10.65 1.78
CA SER A 87 -3.88 11.14 2.96
C SER A 87 -3.17 10.91 4.30
N GLY A 88 -2.27 9.91 4.35
CA GLY A 88 -1.63 9.41 5.56
C GLY A 88 -2.39 8.28 6.26
N TYR A 89 -3.52 7.82 5.70
CA TYR A 89 -4.35 6.80 6.34
C TYR A 89 -3.66 5.42 6.37
N GLN A 90 -3.02 5.01 5.27
CA GLN A 90 -2.25 3.76 5.23
C GLN A 90 -1.08 3.80 6.22
N ALA A 91 -0.35 4.92 6.30
CA ALA A 91 0.70 5.10 7.31
C ALA A 91 0.16 4.97 8.75
N ALA A 92 -1.05 5.47 9.00
CA ALA A 92 -1.71 5.34 10.30
C ALA A 92 -2.10 3.88 10.60
N ILE A 93 -2.65 3.13 9.63
CA ILE A 93 -2.94 1.69 9.78
C ILE A 93 -1.67 0.93 10.16
N LEU A 94 -0.57 1.15 9.45
CA LEU A 94 0.71 0.50 9.72
C LEU A 94 1.24 0.83 11.12
N ALA A 95 1.09 2.09 11.56
CA ALA A 95 1.49 2.53 12.88
C ALA A 95 0.63 1.90 14.00
N GLU A 96 -0.69 1.74 13.79
CA GLU A 96 -1.59 1.02 14.73
C GLU A 96 -1.22 -0.46 14.85
N LEU A 97 -0.74 -1.08 13.78
CA LEU A 97 -0.18 -2.45 13.82
C LEU A 97 1.18 -2.53 14.53
N GLY A 98 1.71 -1.40 14.97
CA GLY A 98 2.94 -1.30 15.74
C GLY A 98 4.22 -1.21 14.91
N ALA A 99 4.12 -0.88 13.62
CA ALA A 99 5.27 -0.67 12.76
C ALA A 99 6.00 0.66 13.03
N GLU A 100 7.29 0.68 12.72
CA GLU A 100 8.08 1.90 12.52
C GLU A 100 7.94 2.33 11.06
N VAL A 101 7.14 3.36 10.80
CA VAL A 101 6.74 3.76 9.45
C VAL A 101 7.62 4.90 8.93
N SER A 102 8.16 4.70 7.74
CA SER A 102 8.74 5.76 6.90
C SER A 102 7.87 5.94 5.68
N THR A 103 7.46 7.16 5.35
CA THR A 103 6.56 7.41 4.22
C THR A 103 7.04 8.56 3.35
N ILE A 104 6.90 8.42 2.03
CA ILE A 104 7.37 9.38 1.03
C ILE A 104 6.19 9.82 0.17
N GLU A 105 6.06 11.14 -0.02
CA GLU A 105 5.04 11.73 -0.88
C GLU A 105 5.67 12.72 -1.85
N ILE A 106 5.38 12.57 -3.15
CA ILE A 106 5.92 13.44 -4.19
C ILE A 106 5.18 14.78 -4.27
N VAL A 107 3.89 14.81 -3.89
CA VAL A 107 3.06 16.03 -3.88
C VAL A 107 3.25 16.77 -2.56
N PRO A 108 3.97 17.92 -2.52
CA PRO A 108 4.31 18.58 -1.25
C PRO A 108 3.10 19.02 -0.43
N GLN A 109 1.99 19.32 -1.08
CA GLN A 109 0.74 19.72 -0.42
C GLN A 109 0.12 18.55 0.34
N LEU A 110 0.04 17.37 -0.30
CA LEU A 110 -0.45 16.14 0.34
C LEU A 110 0.46 15.74 1.48
N ALA A 111 1.78 15.74 1.29
CA ALA A 111 2.74 15.43 2.35
C ALA A 111 2.51 16.31 3.60
N ARG A 112 2.29 17.61 3.42
CA ARG A 112 1.99 18.53 4.53
C ARG A 112 0.65 18.24 5.19
N GLN A 113 -0.39 17.88 4.41
CA GLN A 113 -1.72 17.54 4.94
C GLN A 113 -1.65 16.24 5.73
N ALA A 114 -1.05 15.18 5.18
CA ALA A 114 -0.86 13.91 5.84
C ALA A 114 -0.07 14.05 7.15
N ALA A 115 1.05 14.78 7.14
CA ALA A 115 1.84 15.03 8.33
C ALA A 115 1.05 15.75 9.44
N ARG A 116 0.11 16.66 9.08
CA ARG A 116 -0.79 17.29 10.07
C ARG A 116 -1.82 16.32 10.61
N ALA A 117 -2.44 15.50 9.74
CA ALA A 117 -3.42 14.49 10.14
C ALA A 117 -2.79 13.46 11.10
N LEU A 118 -1.64 12.91 10.72
CA LEU A 118 -0.88 11.97 11.55
C LEU A 118 -0.51 12.56 12.91
N ARG A 119 -0.01 13.80 12.95
CA ARG A 119 0.32 14.48 14.23
C ARG A 119 -0.90 14.72 15.11
N ARG A 120 -2.04 15.15 14.54
CA ARG A 120 -3.30 15.34 15.31
C ARG A 120 -3.78 14.05 15.95
N ARG A 121 -3.56 12.91 15.29
CA ARG A 121 -3.92 11.58 15.79
C ARG A 121 -2.85 10.95 16.68
N GLY A 122 -1.74 11.65 16.94
CA GLY A 122 -0.70 11.18 17.85
C GLY A 122 0.38 10.31 17.23
N TYR A 123 0.40 10.10 15.93
CA TYR A 123 1.39 9.26 15.22
C TYR A 123 2.73 9.98 15.05
N ARG A 124 3.39 10.29 16.18
CA ARG A 124 4.66 11.06 16.21
C ARG A 124 5.87 10.26 15.73
N LYS A 125 5.75 8.93 15.67
CA LYS A 125 6.80 8.01 15.22
C LYS A 125 6.74 7.70 13.72
N VAL A 126 5.75 8.21 13.00
CA VAL A 126 5.71 8.13 11.54
C VAL A 126 6.66 9.19 10.98
N HIS A 127 7.67 8.73 10.24
CA HIS A 127 8.64 9.58 9.57
C HIS A 127 8.18 9.88 8.16
N ALA A 128 7.76 11.11 7.90
CA ALA A 128 7.26 11.54 6.60
C ALA A 128 8.23 12.51 5.93
N ARG A 129 8.49 12.32 4.62
CA ARG A 129 9.24 13.27 3.81
C ARG A 129 8.56 13.56 2.48
N VAL A 130 8.84 14.75 1.93
CA VAL A 130 8.54 15.10 0.55
C VAL A 130 9.66 14.58 -0.33
N GLY A 131 9.32 13.88 -1.42
CA GLY A 131 10.33 13.40 -2.36
C GLY A 131 9.79 12.41 -3.38
N ASP A 132 10.65 12.05 -4.31
CA ASP A 132 10.41 10.98 -5.27
C ASP A 132 10.60 9.62 -4.59
N GLY A 133 9.53 8.84 -4.53
CA GLY A 133 9.52 7.50 -3.91
C GLY A 133 10.23 6.43 -4.72
N PHE A 134 10.57 6.68 -5.99
CA PHE A 134 11.27 5.72 -6.85
C PHE A 134 12.60 5.25 -6.25
N ALA A 135 13.34 6.16 -5.59
CA ALA A 135 14.62 5.84 -4.95
C ALA A 135 14.49 5.20 -3.57
N GLY A 136 13.27 5.07 -3.04
CA GLY A 136 13.07 4.63 -1.66
C GLY A 136 13.65 5.60 -0.63
N TRP A 137 14.09 5.04 0.52
CA TRP A 137 14.72 5.80 1.61
C TRP A 137 15.96 5.07 2.16
N PRO A 138 17.10 5.13 1.43
CA PRO A 138 18.29 4.34 1.78
C PRO A 138 18.80 4.55 3.21
N GLU A 139 18.71 5.79 3.75
CA GLU A 139 19.18 6.12 5.09
C GLU A 139 18.36 5.43 6.20
N ARG A 140 17.19 4.89 5.84
CA ARG A 140 16.32 4.16 6.76
C ARG A 140 16.20 2.67 6.42
N ALA A 141 16.90 2.21 5.39
CA ALA A 141 16.97 0.78 5.05
C ALA A 141 17.82 -0.01 6.09
N PRO A 142 17.70 -1.34 6.18
CA PRO A 142 16.75 -2.17 5.43
C PRO A 142 15.35 -2.14 6.01
N PHE A 143 14.34 -2.46 5.16
CA PHE A 143 12.94 -2.54 5.55
C PHE A 143 12.45 -3.98 5.61
N ASP A 144 11.56 -4.28 6.56
CA ASP A 144 10.82 -5.54 6.63
C ASP A 144 9.74 -5.61 5.55
N ALA A 145 9.14 -4.46 5.25
CA ALA A 145 8.08 -4.34 4.26
C ALA A 145 8.16 -3.02 3.49
N VAL A 146 7.73 -3.06 2.23
CA VAL A 146 7.52 -1.88 1.38
C VAL A 146 6.11 -1.93 0.82
N ILE A 147 5.33 -0.86 0.98
CA ILE A 147 4.01 -0.69 0.37
C ILE A 147 4.07 0.48 -0.60
N VAL A 148 3.75 0.23 -1.87
CA VAL A 148 3.68 1.27 -2.89
C VAL A 148 2.22 1.43 -3.31
N THR A 149 1.66 2.60 -3.06
CA THR A 149 0.25 2.92 -3.34
C THR A 149 0.05 3.65 -4.67
N ALA A 150 0.93 3.39 -5.61
CA ALA A 150 0.92 3.94 -6.96
C ALA A 150 1.40 2.89 -7.97
N GLY A 151 0.78 2.86 -9.16
CA GLY A 151 1.05 1.89 -10.20
C GLY A 151 2.31 2.20 -11.02
N SER A 152 3.04 1.16 -11.42
CA SER A 152 4.19 1.27 -12.32
C SER A 152 4.27 0.07 -13.26
N ALA A 153 4.91 0.25 -14.40
CA ALA A 153 5.14 -0.85 -15.35
C ALA A 153 6.08 -1.95 -14.79
N SER A 154 6.90 -1.61 -13.79
CA SER A 154 7.82 -2.55 -13.15
C SER A 154 8.17 -2.07 -11.74
N VAL A 155 8.67 -2.99 -10.91
CA VAL A 155 9.15 -2.63 -9.57
C VAL A 155 10.43 -1.81 -9.68
N PRO A 156 10.53 -0.63 -9.04
CA PRO A 156 11.79 0.10 -8.94
C PRO A 156 12.85 -0.73 -8.20
N ALA A 157 13.99 -1.01 -8.85
CA ALA A 157 15.07 -1.79 -8.25
C ALA A 157 15.52 -1.28 -6.87
N PRO A 158 15.65 0.05 -6.63
CA PRO A 158 16.04 0.55 -5.31
C PRO A 158 15.10 0.15 -4.17
N LEU A 159 13.82 -0.13 -4.45
CA LEU A 159 12.87 -0.58 -3.43
C LEU A 159 13.11 -2.04 -3.03
N LEU A 160 13.46 -2.89 -4.00
CA LEU A 160 13.84 -4.28 -3.74
C LEU A 160 15.19 -4.38 -3.02
N ASP A 161 16.16 -3.53 -3.41
CA ASP A 161 17.48 -3.47 -2.78
C ASP A 161 17.38 -3.12 -1.29
N GLN A 162 16.44 -2.24 -0.94
CA GLN A 162 16.20 -1.79 0.43
C GLN A 162 15.38 -2.76 1.29
N LEU A 163 14.85 -3.85 0.71
CA LEU A 163 14.26 -4.94 1.49
C LEU A 163 15.34 -5.77 2.18
N ARG A 164 15.09 -6.16 3.44
CA ARG A 164 15.85 -7.24 4.05
C ARG A 164 15.54 -8.59 3.42
N THR A 165 16.37 -9.57 3.63
CA THR A 165 16.05 -10.98 3.31
C THR A 165 14.77 -11.41 4.04
N GLY A 166 13.86 -12.04 3.31
CA GLY A 166 12.51 -12.39 3.75
C GLY A 166 11.54 -11.21 3.79
N GLY A 167 12.00 -9.99 3.48
CA GLY A 167 11.15 -8.80 3.37
C GLY A 167 10.22 -8.86 2.18
N ARG A 168 9.09 -8.14 2.25
CA ARG A 168 8.04 -8.15 1.24
C ARG A 168 7.75 -6.76 0.71
N LEU A 169 7.52 -6.66 -0.60
CA LEU A 169 7.05 -5.45 -1.26
C LEU A 169 5.72 -5.74 -1.93
N VAL A 170 4.72 -4.88 -1.73
CA VAL A 170 3.46 -4.92 -2.47
C VAL A 170 3.29 -3.65 -3.30
N MET A 171 2.93 -3.82 -4.57
CA MET A 171 2.61 -2.69 -5.43
C MET A 171 1.76 -3.10 -6.64
N PRO A 172 1.02 -2.15 -7.24
CA PRO A 172 0.36 -2.34 -8.52
C PRO A 172 1.37 -2.34 -9.67
N ILE A 173 1.30 -3.37 -10.52
CA ILE A 173 2.15 -3.53 -11.71
C ILE A 173 1.27 -3.58 -12.95
N GLY A 174 1.52 -2.70 -13.90
CA GLY A 174 0.77 -2.64 -15.14
C GLY A 174 0.88 -1.29 -15.83
N PRO A 175 0.13 -1.10 -16.93
CA PRO A 175 0.09 0.17 -17.65
C PRO A 175 -0.67 1.23 -16.81
N SER A 176 -0.17 2.45 -16.79
CA SER A 176 -0.71 3.56 -15.99
C SER A 176 -2.12 4.02 -16.39
N THR A 177 -2.70 3.47 -17.43
CA THR A 177 -4.00 3.86 -18.01
C THR A 177 -5.05 2.77 -17.95
N ALA A 178 -4.75 1.64 -17.30
CA ALA A 178 -5.64 0.48 -17.21
C ALA A 178 -5.57 -0.15 -15.82
N THR A 179 -6.24 -1.29 -15.67
CA THR A 179 -6.19 -2.11 -14.46
C THR A 179 -4.78 -2.69 -14.31
N GLU A 180 -4.18 -2.51 -13.14
CA GLU A 180 -2.89 -3.09 -12.77
C GLU A 180 -3.10 -4.37 -11.99
N ARG A 181 -2.11 -5.24 -12.04
CA ARG A 181 -2.03 -6.41 -11.18
C ARG A 181 -1.38 -6.02 -9.86
N LEU A 182 -2.09 -6.24 -8.77
CA LEU A 182 -1.53 -6.05 -7.44
C LEU A 182 -0.63 -7.25 -7.11
N GLU A 183 0.67 -7.00 -6.98
CA GLU A 183 1.69 -8.04 -6.82
C GLU A 183 2.47 -7.89 -5.53
N VAL A 184 2.86 -9.04 -4.97
CA VAL A 184 3.75 -9.14 -3.80
C VAL A 184 5.06 -9.75 -4.23
N PHE A 185 6.15 -9.11 -3.87
CA PHE A 185 7.53 -9.54 -4.13
C PHE A 185 8.20 -9.88 -2.80
N THR A 186 8.78 -11.06 -2.70
CA THR A 186 9.48 -11.52 -1.49
C THR A 186 10.95 -11.77 -1.81
N LYS A 187 11.86 -11.10 -1.10
CA LYS A 187 13.30 -11.26 -1.26
C LYS A 187 13.76 -12.52 -0.56
N GLN A 188 14.40 -13.42 -1.31
CA GLN A 188 14.88 -14.71 -0.82
C GLN A 188 16.28 -14.60 -0.19
N ALA A 189 16.72 -15.67 0.49
CA ALA A 189 18.03 -15.72 1.13
C ALA A 189 19.20 -15.65 0.14
N ASP A 190 19.01 -16.14 -1.08
CA ASP A 190 19.98 -16.08 -2.18
C ASP A 190 19.97 -14.76 -2.95
N GLY A 191 19.15 -13.78 -2.50
CA GLY A 191 18.96 -12.50 -3.15
C GLY A 191 17.95 -12.51 -4.32
N SER A 192 17.46 -13.67 -4.74
CA SER A 192 16.40 -13.75 -5.73
C SER A 192 15.08 -13.17 -5.21
N VAL A 193 14.15 -12.87 -6.10
CA VAL A 193 12.83 -12.33 -5.76
C VAL A 193 11.77 -13.23 -6.36
N VAL A 194 10.88 -13.74 -5.50
CA VAL A 194 9.67 -14.46 -5.94
C VAL A 194 8.47 -13.56 -5.87
N ALA A 195 7.51 -13.75 -6.77
CA ALA A 195 6.32 -12.92 -6.83
C ALA A 195 5.04 -13.75 -6.84
N CYS A 196 3.98 -13.20 -6.23
CA CYS A 196 2.62 -13.72 -6.30
C CYS A 196 1.63 -12.56 -6.53
N SER A 197 0.39 -12.88 -6.92
CA SER A 197 -0.66 -11.91 -7.23
C SER A 197 -1.72 -11.85 -6.14
N LEU A 198 -2.26 -10.64 -5.91
CA LEU A 198 -3.43 -10.39 -5.07
C LEU A 198 -4.70 -10.08 -5.88
N GLY A 199 -4.61 -10.14 -7.22
CA GLY A 199 -5.69 -9.77 -8.12
C GLY A 199 -5.46 -8.47 -8.84
N TRP A 200 -6.55 -7.84 -9.26
CA TRP A 200 -6.55 -6.63 -10.08
C TRP A 200 -7.00 -5.42 -9.26
N ALA A 201 -6.37 -4.29 -9.52
CA ALA A 201 -6.72 -3.02 -8.90
C ALA A 201 -6.45 -1.88 -9.88
N MET A 202 -6.93 -0.68 -9.53
CA MET A 202 -6.64 0.52 -10.29
C MET A 202 -6.05 1.56 -9.35
N PHE A 203 -4.88 2.07 -9.71
CA PHE A 203 -4.15 3.05 -8.92
C PHE A 203 -3.78 4.28 -9.76
N VAL A 204 -3.46 5.36 -9.06
CA VAL A 204 -2.78 6.50 -9.66
C VAL A 204 -1.35 6.10 -10.06
N PRO A 205 -0.77 6.68 -11.12
CA PRO A 205 0.57 6.32 -11.56
C PRO A 205 1.65 6.74 -10.56
N LEU A 206 2.70 5.93 -10.44
CA LEU A 206 3.93 6.29 -9.75
C LEU A 206 4.66 7.36 -10.58
N THR A 207 4.53 8.61 -10.16
CA THR A 207 5.13 9.77 -10.81
C THR A 207 6.57 10.01 -10.37
N GLY A 208 7.29 10.91 -11.05
CA GLY A 208 8.71 11.15 -10.80
C GLY A 208 9.59 10.36 -11.76
N ARG A 209 10.79 9.94 -11.34
CA ARG A 209 11.76 9.21 -12.19
C ARG A 209 11.26 7.86 -12.67
N GLY A 210 10.30 7.26 -11.95
CA GLY A 210 9.71 5.96 -12.28
C GLY A 210 8.55 6.03 -13.27
N TYR A 211 8.13 7.22 -13.65
CA TYR A 211 6.99 7.39 -14.55
C TYR A 211 7.35 6.97 -15.99
N ALA A 212 6.64 5.97 -16.48
CA ALA A 212 6.77 5.47 -17.86
C ALA A 212 5.36 5.23 -18.44
N PRO A 213 4.72 6.27 -19.02
CA PRO A 213 3.31 6.21 -19.41
C PRO A 213 3.02 5.21 -20.53
N ASP A 214 3.98 4.91 -21.37
CA ASP A 214 3.77 4.18 -22.63
C ASP A 214 4.33 2.75 -22.62
N ARG A 215 4.63 2.17 -21.43
CA ARG A 215 5.07 0.78 -21.41
C ARG A 215 3.88 -0.16 -21.56
N PRO A 216 3.97 -1.16 -22.49
CA PRO A 216 2.93 -2.19 -22.60
C PRO A 216 2.78 -2.92 -21.26
N GLY A 217 1.54 -3.17 -20.88
CA GLY A 217 1.23 -3.91 -19.65
C GLY A 217 1.92 -5.28 -19.65
N ILE A 218 2.36 -5.69 -18.49
CA ILE A 218 2.85 -7.06 -18.30
C ILE A 218 1.61 -7.95 -18.39
N GLY A 219 1.59 -8.85 -19.39
CA GLY A 219 0.52 -9.84 -19.54
C GLY A 219 0.36 -10.71 -18.29
N ASP A 220 -0.70 -11.49 -18.24
CA ASP A 220 -0.89 -12.50 -17.20
C ASP A 220 0.23 -13.55 -17.27
N HIS A 221 1.20 -13.44 -16.39
CA HIS A 221 2.38 -14.30 -16.36
C HIS A 221 2.18 -15.56 -15.51
N GLY A 222 0.93 -15.96 -15.24
CA GLY A 222 0.66 -17.19 -14.49
C GLY A 222 1.22 -17.17 -13.06
N LYS A 223 1.42 -16.00 -12.46
CA LYS A 223 1.89 -15.90 -11.09
C LYS A 223 0.88 -16.51 -10.13
N PRO A 224 1.33 -17.29 -9.13
CA PRO A 224 0.42 -17.89 -8.16
C PRO A 224 -0.28 -16.81 -7.32
N TRP A 225 -1.45 -17.13 -6.81
CA TRP A 225 -2.13 -16.29 -5.84
C TRP A 225 -1.38 -16.28 -4.51
N CYS A 226 -1.37 -15.13 -3.81
CA CYS A 226 -0.67 -15.01 -2.53
C CYS A 226 -1.42 -15.68 -1.37
N PHE A 227 -2.74 -15.82 -1.48
CA PHE A 227 -3.62 -16.39 -0.46
C PHE A 227 -4.30 -17.67 -0.97
N GLY A 228 -3.54 -18.77 -1.11
CA GLY A 228 -4.06 -20.06 -1.54
C GLY A 228 -4.20 -20.24 -3.06
N ALA A 229 -4.85 -21.34 -3.49
CA ALA A 229 -5.07 -21.62 -4.91
C ALA A 229 -6.01 -20.56 -5.53
N SER A 230 -5.72 -20.17 -6.79
CA SER A 230 -6.58 -19.28 -7.56
C SER A 230 -8.01 -19.83 -7.60
N VAL A 231 -8.97 -19.00 -7.26
CA VAL A 231 -10.36 -19.26 -7.62
C VAL A 231 -10.42 -19.08 -9.14
N THR A 232 -10.58 -20.19 -9.87
CA THR A 232 -10.75 -20.21 -11.33
C THR A 232 -12.08 -19.63 -11.73
#